data_7833c2cdf6c79f145d83379c2b51cb7e
#
_entry.id   7833c2cdf6c79f145d83379c2b51cb7e
#
_cell.length_a   1.000
_cell.length_b   1.000
_cell.length_c   1.000
_cell.angle_alpha   90.00
_cell.angle_beta   90.00
_cell.angle_gamma   90.00
#
_symmetry.space_group_name_H-M   'P 1'
#
loop_
_entity.id
_entity.type
_entity.pdbx_description
1 polymer ?
#
loop_
_entity_poly.entity_id
_entity_poly.type
_entity_poly.pdbx_seq_one_letter_code
_entity_poly.pdbx_strand_id
1 'polypeptide(L)'
;MNVPATLKHSFLLCLFAAAVPLWAIPAPMQVTAATPARVWTEGYGTGNGRLGILSFGVFPKETVVLNEGSIFAKKNFQMREGAAEALDKARELCKEGKYRSADQLFRKNILPPGNIAGDYQQGGRLQVEFQGLPSPSSYQRTLDMRRGKATTRAQFGTGELTTEILAAPSSDCAAYHIACTMPSGCRVSLNLEHPDPSARIVAQPNGWVLEGQGSNGGTRFENTVVILAPG
;
A
#
# COMPACT_ATOMS: atom_id res chain seq x y z
N MET A 1 72.64 -54.17 4.86
CA MET A 1 71.48 -54.07 3.94
C MET A 1 70.38 -53.20 4.65
N ASN A 2 70.24 -51.98 4.21
CA ASN A 2 69.32 -51.04 4.80
C ASN A 2 67.99 -51.17 4.10
N VAL A 3 66.91 -51.34 4.88
CA VAL A 3 65.53 -51.27 4.42
C VAL A 3 65.01 -49.89 4.78
N PRO A 4 64.48 -49.11 3.85
CA PRO A 4 63.94 -47.80 4.17
C PRO A 4 62.50 -47.88 4.75
N ALA A 5 62.25 -47.18 5.86
CA ALA A 5 60.96 -47.02 6.49
C ALA A 5 60.07 -46.12 5.64
N THR A 6 58.92 -46.64 5.21
CA THR A 6 57.86 -45.88 4.52
C THR A 6 57.01 -45.15 5.53
N LEU A 7 57.10 -43.81 5.52
CA LEU A 7 56.25 -42.94 6.36
C LEU A 7 54.89 -42.83 5.72
N LYS A 8 53.82 -43.41 6.30
CA LYS A 8 52.45 -43.23 5.88
C LYS A 8 51.88 -41.98 6.57
N HIS A 9 51.70 -40.92 5.79
CA HIS A 9 50.99 -39.74 6.26
C HIS A 9 49.49 -39.99 6.10
N SER A 10 48.76 -40.17 7.21
CA SER A 10 47.30 -40.16 7.23
C SER A 10 46.84 -38.71 7.36
N PHE A 11 46.33 -38.15 6.27
CA PHE A 11 45.61 -36.86 6.31
C PHE A 11 44.22 -37.06 6.90
N LEU A 12 44.01 -36.59 8.11
CA LEU A 12 42.67 -36.51 8.75
C LEU A 12 41.98 -35.26 8.23
N LEU A 13 41.10 -35.40 7.22
CA LEU A 13 40.26 -34.32 6.71
C LEU A 13 39.12 -34.08 7.69
N CYS A 14 39.27 -33.11 8.60
CA CYS A 14 38.18 -32.65 9.45
C CYS A 14 37.21 -31.78 8.62
N LEU A 15 36.10 -32.35 8.13
CA LEU A 15 34.96 -31.64 7.60
C LEU A 15 34.25 -30.92 8.76
N PHE A 16 34.55 -29.63 8.95
CA PHE A 16 33.72 -28.75 9.75
C PHE A 16 32.44 -28.45 8.97
N ALA A 17 31.42 -29.23 9.17
CA ALA A 17 30.06 -28.85 8.81
C ALA A 17 29.65 -27.69 9.73
N ALA A 18 29.79 -26.46 9.27
CA ALA A 18 29.22 -25.31 9.95
C ALA A 18 27.70 -25.47 9.91
N ALA A 19 27.11 -25.98 10.98
CA ALA A 19 25.66 -25.96 11.18
C ALA A 19 25.22 -24.50 11.27
N VAL A 20 24.73 -23.94 10.16
CA VAL A 20 24.07 -22.63 10.18
C VAL A 20 22.83 -22.79 11.02
N PRO A 21 22.70 -22.08 12.16
CA PRO A 21 21.55 -22.26 13.03
C PRO A 21 20.29 -21.87 12.25
N LEU A 22 19.26 -22.74 12.27
CA LEU A 22 17.96 -22.54 11.58
C LEU A 22 17.27 -21.20 11.91
N TRP A 23 17.62 -20.59 13.02
CA TRP A 23 17.11 -19.26 13.43
C TRP A 23 17.72 -18.08 12.69
N ALA A 24 18.75 -18.31 11.88
CA ALA A 24 19.37 -17.27 11.04
C ALA A 24 18.58 -17.00 9.74
N ILE A 25 17.57 -17.78 9.39
CA ILE A 25 16.68 -17.49 8.26
C ILE A 25 15.58 -16.58 8.78
N PRO A 26 15.55 -15.29 8.41
CA PRO A 26 14.47 -14.40 8.85
C PRO A 26 13.14 -14.99 8.39
N ALA A 27 12.18 -15.11 9.29
CA ALA A 27 10.84 -15.53 8.94
C ALA A 27 10.31 -14.69 7.78
N PRO A 28 9.60 -15.27 6.80
CA PRO A 28 9.03 -14.51 5.70
C PRO A 28 8.08 -13.45 6.27
N MET A 29 8.39 -12.17 6.02
CA MET A 29 7.53 -11.05 6.42
C MET A 29 6.40 -10.93 5.39
N GLN A 30 5.49 -11.90 5.39
CA GLN A 30 4.39 -12.01 4.45
C GLN A 30 3.07 -12.23 5.17
N VAL A 31 2.03 -11.55 4.67
CA VAL A 31 0.65 -11.79 5.06
C VAL A 31 -0.09 -12.38 3.85
N THR A 32 -0.82 -13.47 4.06
CA THR A 32 -1.55 -14.16 2.99
C THR A 32 -3.04 -14.24 3.30
N ALA A 33 -3.87 -14.23 2.27
CA ALA A 33 -5.31 -14.47 2.34
C ALA A 33 -5.76 -15.34 1.16
N ALA A 34 -6.68 -16.25 1.45
CA ALA A 34 -7.26 -17.15 0.44
C ALA A 34 -8.56 -16.59 -0.19
N THR A 35 -8.96 -15.38 0.16
CA THR A 35 -10.17 -14.74 -0.33
C THR A 35 -9.92 -13.28 -0.73
N PRO A 36 -10.67 -12.74 -1.69
CA PRO A 36 -10.66 -11.32 -2.00
C PRO A 36 -11.06 -10.45 -0.80
N ALA A 37 -10.62 -9.19 -0.81
CA ALA A 37 -11.07 -8.20 0.17
C ALA A 37 -12.54 -7.80 -0.11
N ARG A 38 -13.35 -7.70 0.94
CA ARG A 38 -14.74 -7.25 0.86
C ARG A 38 -14.89 -5.77 1.16
N VAL A 39 -13.97 -5.27 1.99
CA VAL A 39 -13.92 -3.86 2.43
C VAL A 39 -12.48 -3.36 2.32
N TRP A 40 -12.32 -2.04 2.29
CA TRP A 40 -11.00 -1.42 2.08
C TRP A 40 -9.97 -1.79 3.16
N THR A 41 -10.42 -2.05 4.40
CA THR A 41 -9.55 -2.47 5.51
C THR A 41 -8.96 -3.87 5.34
N GLU A 42 -9.52 -4.70 4.46
CA GLU A 42 -9.00 -6.02 4.10
C GLU A 42 -8.09 -5.97 2.87
N GLY A 43 -8.08 -4.83 2.14
CA GLY A 43 -7.22 -4.62 0.98
C GLY A 43 -5.75 -4.67 1.35
N TYR A 44 -4.90 -5.10 0.42
CA TYR A 44 -3.46 -5.02 0.60
C TYR A 44 -2.94 -3.75 -0.06
N GLY A 45 -2.28 -2.93 0.76
CA GLY A 45 -1.69 -1.67 0.32
C GLY A 45 -0.17 -1.72 0.31
N THR A 46 0.43 -0.95 -0.56
CA THR A 46 1.86 -0.66 -0.59
C THR A 46 2.07 0.82 -0.79
N GLY A 47 3.19 1.34 -0.32
CA GLY A 47 3.50 2.76 -0.41
C GLY A 47 4.97 3.05 -0.18
N ASN A 48 5.38 4.27 -0.51
CA ASN A 48 6.74 4.77 -0.37
C ASN A 48 6.87 5.92 0.65
N GLY A 49 5.82 6.11 1.48
CA GLY A 49 5.74 7.23 2.44
C GLY A 49 5.06 8.48 1.88
N ARG A 50 4.91 8.61 0.56
CA ARG A 50 4.18 9.67 -0.12
C ARG A 50 3.00 9.12 -0.92
N LEU A 51 3.28 8.25 -1.87
CA LEU A 51 2.25 7.53 -2.63
C LEU A 51 1.82 6.27 -1.89
N GLY A 52 0.54 5.94 -2.01
CA GLY A 52 -0.05 4.69 -1.60
C GLY A 52 -0.93 4.12 -2.70
N ILE A 53 -0.85 2.81 -2.91
CA ILE A 53 -1.70 2.07 -3.83
C ILE A 53 -2.28 0.87 -3.09
N LEU A 54 -3.59 0.64 -3.22
CA LEU A 54 -4.28 -0.43 -2.52
C LEU A 54 -5.11 -1.24 -3.52
N SER A 55 -4.99 -2.57 -3.44
CA SER A 55 -5.74 -3.55 -4.25
C SER A 55 -6.65 -4.38 -3.36
N PHE A 56 -7.86 -4.62 -3.83
CA PHE A 56 -8.81 -5.53 -3.18
C PHE A 56 -8.57 -6.99 -3.60
N GLY A 57 -7.92 -7.21 -4.75
CA GLY A 57 -7.66 -8.53 -5.30
C GLY A 57 -8.93 -9.23 -5.77
N VAL A 58 -9.89 -8.53 -6.31
CA VAL A 58 -11.17 -9.09 -6.74
C VAL A 58 -11.15 -9.40 -8.23
N PHE A 59 -11.45 -10.63 -8.60
CA PHE A 59 -11.71 -11.01 -9.99
C PHE A 59 -13.21 -11.31 -10.18
N PRO A 60 -13.82 -10.94 -11.31
CA PRO A 60 -13.22 -10.30 -12.49
C PRO A 60 -13.16 -8.76 -12.41
N LYS A 61 -13.68 -8.12 -11.38
CA LYS A 61 -13.73 -6.65 -11.24
C LYS A 61 -12.90 -6.20 -10.06
N GLU A 62 -11.72 -5.66 -10.37
CA GLU A 62 -10.75 -5.15 -9.39
C GLU A 62 -10.90 -3.64 -9.26
N THR A 63 -10.76 -3.16 -8.03
CA THR A 63 -10.63 -1.73 -7.72
C THR A 63 -9.25 -1.48 -7.13
N VAL A 64 -8.49 -0.63 -7.78
CA VAL A 64 -7.18 -0.17 -7.29
C VAL A 64 -7.32 1.27 -6.83
N VAL A 65 -7.13 1.53 -5.54
CA VAL A 65 -7.24 2.87 -4.96
C VAL A 65 -5.88 3.55 -5.00
N LEU A 66 -5.87 4.77 -5.51
CA LEU A 66 -4.68 5.61 -5.62
C LEU A 66 -4.71 6.68 -4.53
N ASN A 67 -3.62 6.80 -3.79
CA ASN A 67 -3.50 7.74 -2.70
C ASN A 67 -2.19 8.52 -2.79
N GLU A 68 -2.21 9.75 -2.30
CA GLU A 68 -1.04 10.60 -2.10
C GLU A 68 -1.19 11.35 -0.77
N GLY A 69 -0.12 11.36 0.05
CA GLY A 69 -0.15 11.74 1.45
C GLY A 69 -0.50 13.20 1.73
N SER A 70 -0.57 14.08 0.72
CA SER A 70 -0.90 15.50 0.90
C SER A 70 -2.31 15.89 0.43
N ILE A 71 -3.11 14.95 -0.08
CA ILE A 71 -4.47 15.26 -0.57
C ILE A 71 -5.44 15.38 0.61
N PHE A 72 -5.69 16.58 1.03
CA PHE A 72 -6.61 16.91 2.13
C PHE A 72 -7.67 17.92 1.73
N ALA A 73 -8.86 17.76 2.29
CA ALA A 73 -9.87 18.80 2.30
C ALA A 73 -9.36 20.02 3.10
N LYS A 74 -9.67 21.23 2.64
CA LYS A 74 -9.36 22.43 3.42
C LYS A 74 -10.36 22.54 4.57
N LYS A 75 -9.86 22.85 5.74
CA LYS A 75 -10.67 23.26 6.89
C LYS A 75 -10.22 24.63 7.37
N ASN A 76 -11.18 25.53 7.42
CA ASN A 76 -11.01 26.80 8.07
C ASN A 76 -11.57 26.65 9.50
N PHE A 77 -10.71 26.81 10.48
CA PHE A 77 -11.12 26.89 11.88
C PHE A 77 -10.58 28.18 12.51
N GLN A 78 -11.33 28.71 13.45
CA GLN A 78 -10.88 29.82 14.29
C GLN A 78 -10.59 29.26 15.68
N MET A 79 -9.47 29.65 16.23
CA MET A 79 -9.13 29.35 17.61
C MET A 79 -10.19 29.98 18.54
N ARG A 80 -10.48 29.32 19.65
CA ARG A 80 -11.38 29.89 20.66
C ARG A 80 -10.74 31.12 21.31
N GLU A 81 -11.56 32.10 21.64
CA GLU A 81 -11.12 33.20 22.47
C GLU A 81 -10.62 32.69 23.82
N GLY A 82 -9.51 33.22 24.33
CA GLY A 82 -8.87 32.74 25.55
C GLY A 82 -8.17 31.38 25.44
N ALA A 83 -7.94 30.87 24.22
CA ALA A 83 -7.26 29.58 24.02
C ALA A 83 -5.79 29.58 24.50
N ALA A 84 -5.10 30.73 24.43
CA ALA A 84 -3.71 30.84 24.88
C ALA A 84 -3.61 30.70 26.41
N GLU A 85 -4.43 31.42 27.14
CA GLU A 85 -4.52 31.36 28.60
C GLU A 85 -4.97 29.95 29.07
N ALA A 86 -5.92 29.35 28.36
CA ALA A 86 -6.34 28.00 28.65
C ALA A 86 -5.24 26.98 28.43
N LEU A 87 -4.37 27.19 27.43
CA LEU A 87 -3.23 26.31 27.17
C LEU A 87 -2.20 26.36 28.32
N ASP A 88 -1.89 27.55 28.85
CA ASP A 88 -0.98 27.67 29.96
C ASP A 88 -1.53 26.96 31.21
N LYS A 89 -2.83 27.14 31.48
CA LYS A 89 -3.50 26.43 32.58
C LYS A 89 -3.51 24.91 32.38
N ALA A 90 -3.68 24.44 31.15
CA ALA A 90 -3.60 23.01 30.85
C ALA A 90 -2.18 22.46 31.10
N ARG A 91 -1.14 23.23 30.76
CA ARG A 91 0.26 22.88 31.03
C ARG A 91 0.55 22.74 32.52
N GLU A 92 0.04 23.68 33.34
CA GLU A 92 0.18 23.59 34.80
C GLU A 92 -0.53 22.35 35.37
N LEU A 93 -1.74 22.06 34.92
CA LEU A 93 -2.44 20.82 35.30
C LEU A 93 -1.64 19.55 34.93
N CYS A 94 -0.96 19.55 33.78
CA CYS A 94 -0.08 18.44 33.40
C CYS A 94 1.13 18.32 34.34
N LYS A 95 1.76 19.46 34.75
CA LYS A 95 2.87 19.44 35.72
C LYS A 95 2.43 18.89 37.08
N GLU A 96 1.19 19.15 37.48
CA GLU A 96 0.57 18.61 38.70
C GLU A 96 0.13 17.18 38.61
N GLY A 97 0.30 16.52 37.44
CA GLY A 97 -0.17 15.16 37.20
C GLY A 97 -1.69 15.01 36.96
N LYS A 98 -2.40 16.13 36.84
CA LYS A 98 -3.86 16.18 36.64
C LYS A 98 -4.25 16.06 35.17
N TYR A 99 -3.81 15.00 34.50
CA TYR A 99 -3.94 14.83 33.03
C TYR A 99 -5.38 14.83 32.53
N ARG A 100 -6.32 14.22 33.29
CA ARG A 100 -7.76 14.21 32.92
C ARG A 100 -8.35 15.63 32.90
N SER A 101 -8.01 16.45 33.90
CA SER A 101 -8.46 17.85 33.98
C SER A 101 -7.85 18.70 32.88
N ALA A 102 -6.57 18.46 32.55
CA ALA A 102 -5.89 19.11 31.44
C ALA A 102 -6.55 18.77 30.09
N ASP A 103 -6.86 17.50 29.84
CA ASP A 103 -7.56 17.05 28.61
C ASP A 103 -8.95 17.66 28.47
N GLN A 104 -9.72 17.69 29.57
CA GLN A 104 -11.04 18.32 29.59
C GLN A 104 -10.97 19.82 29.28
N LEU A 105 -10.01 20.51 29.90
CA LEU A 105 -9.79 21.94 29.65
C LEU A 105 -9.38 22.19 28.20
N PHE A 106 -8.48 21.36 27.68
CA PHE A 106 -8.00 21.44 26.30
C PHE A 106 -9.12 21.29 25.30
N ARG A 107 -9.95 20.23 25.44
CA ARG A 107 -11.09 19.98 24.56
C ARG A 107 -12.12 21.09 24.60
N LYS A 108 -12.41 21.61 25.79
CA LYS A 108 -13.46 22.61 26.00
C LYS A 108 -13.03 24.00 25.54
N ASN A 109 -11.80 24.43 25.84
CA ASN A 109 -11.39 25.83 25.75
C ASN A 109 -10.34 26.09 24.65
N ILE A 110 -9.65 25.06 24.15
CA ILE A 110 -8.56 25.24 23.19
C ILE A 110 -8.95 24.71 21.82
N LEU A 111 -9.42 23.46 21.76
CA LEU A 111 -9.85 22.91 20.47
C LEU A 111 -11.00 23.70 19.87
N PRO A 112 -10.90 24.09 18.60
CA PRO A 112 -12.04 24.69 17.89
C PRO A 112 -13.20 23.68 17.84
N PRO A 113 -14.44 24.16 17.68
CA PRO A 113 -15.59 23.30 17.55
C PRO A 113 -15.50 22.49 16.25
N GLY A 114 -15.87 21.20 16.33
CA GLY A 114 -15.82 20.28 15.20
C GLY A 114 -14.44 19.64 14.99
N ASN A 115 -14.27 18.96 13.86
CA ASN A 115 -13.02 18.33 13.47
C ASN A 115 -12.01 19.38 12.99
N ILE A 116 -10.82 19.44 13.58
CA ILE A 116 -9.78 20.44 13.28
C ILE A 116 -8.92 20.10 12.08
N ALA A 117 -8.82 18.81 11.73
CA ALA A 117 -8.08 18.38 10.57
C ALA A 117 -8.98 18.37 9.32
N GLY A 118 -8.46 18.71 8.18
CA GLY A 118 -9.07 18.39 6.91
C GLY A 118 -9.13 16.87 6.76
N ASP A 119 -10.20 16.37 6.15
CA ASP A 119 -10.31 14.93 5.91
C ASP A 119 -9.33 14.54 4.79
N TYR A 120 -8.59 13.45 4.99
CA TYR A 120 -7.77 12.85 3.96
C TYR A 120 -8.63 12.34 2.81
N GLN A 121 -8.20 12.56 1.59
CA GLN A 121 -8.96 12.20 0.40
C GLN A 121 -8.10 11.37 -0.55
N GLN A 122 -8.75 10.46 -1.27
CA GLN A 122 -8.05 9.61 -2.23
C GLN A 122 -7.73 10.39 -3.52
N GLY A 123 -6.67 9.95 -4.20
CA GLY A 123 -6.23 10.53 -5.47
C GLY A 123 -6.91 9.92 -6.70
N GLY A 124 -7.84 8.97 -6.53
CA GLY A 124 -8.56 8.33 -7.62
C GLY A 124 -8.67 6.82 -7.46
N ARG A 125 -9.40 6.20 -8.38
CA ARG A 125 -9.59 4.74 -8.46
C ARG A 125 -9.40 4.27 -9.89
N LEU A 126 -8.59 3.24 -10.06
CA LEU A 126 -8.53 2.50 -11.31
C LEU A 126 -9.44 1.28 -11.18
N GLN A 127 -10.48 1.24 -11.99
CA GLN A 127 -11.34 0.08 -12.17
C GLN A 127 -10.75 -0.80 -13.25
N VAL A 128 -10.57 -2.08 -12.95
CA VAL A 128 -9.99 -3.06 -13.85
C VAL A 128 -10.97 -4.21 -14.01
N GLU A 129 -11.47 -4.42 -15.23
CA GLU A 129 -12.40 -5.51 -15.53
C GLU A 129 -11.75 -6.53 -16.47
N PHE A 130 -11.65 -7.76 -16.00
CA PHE A 130 -11.13 -8.91 -16.73
C PHE A 130 -12.30 -9.63 -17.39
N GLN A 131 -12.38 -9.58 -18.72
CA GLN A 131 -13.51 -10.13 -19.45
C GLN A 131 -13.38 -11.63 -19.64
N GLY A 132 -14.52 -12.33 -19.51
CA GLY A 132 -14.62 -13.74 -19.85
C GLY A 132 -13.94 -14.70 -18.88
N LEU A 133 -13.57 -14.25 -17.67
CA LEU A 133 -12.99 -15.14 -16.66
C LEU A 133 -14.05 -16.09 -16.08
N PRO A 134 -13.79 -17.40 -16.04
CA PRO A 134 -14.60 -18.35 -15.27
C PRO A 134 -14.34 -18.18 -13.77
N SER A 135 -14.95 -19.02 -12.95
CA SER A 135 -14.58 -19.10 -11.54
C SER A 135 -13.15 -19.66 -11.39
N PRO A 136 -12.31 -19.09 -10.53
CA PRO A 136 -10.96 -19.59 -10.32
C PRO A 136 -10.98 -20.92 -9.54
N SER A 137 -10.09 -21.85 -9.90
CA SER A 137 -9.88 -23.11 -9.18
C SER A 137 -9.00 -22.95 -7.94
N SER A 138 -8.15 -21.94 -7.91
CA SER A 138 -7.40 -21.52 -6.71
C SER A 138 -7.22 -20.01 -6.71
N TYR A 139 -7.05 -19.46 -5.50
CA TYR A 139 -6.91 -18.04 -5.29
C TYR A 139 -6.03 -17.75 -4.07
N GLN A 140 -5.14 -16.77 -4.19
CA GLN A 140 -4.33 -16.31 -3.07
C GLN A 140 -3.94 -14.84 -3.25
N ARG A 141 -4.00 -14.07 -2.16
CA ARG A 141 -3.35 -12.76 -2.04
C ARG A 141 -2.16 -12.86 -1.09
N THR A 142 -1.11 -12.14 -1.39
CA THR A 142 0.10 -12.07 -0.57
C THR A 142 0.60 -10.63 -0.48
N LEU A 143 0.84 -10.13 0.72
CA LEU A 143 1.59 -8.90 0.97
C LEU A 143 2.99 -9.27 1.44
N ASP A 144 3.98 -9.00 0.61
CA ASP A 144 5.41 -9.13 0.97
C ASP A 144 5.89 -7.80 1.55
N MET A 145 5.92 -7.70 2.87
CA MET A 145 6.33 -6.48 3.58
C MET A 145 7.81 -6.14 3.38
N ARG A 146 8.65 -7.12 3.09
CA ARG A 146 10.08 -6.88 2.82
C ARG A 146 10.29 -6.18 1.48
N ARG A 147 9.49 -6.54 0.48
CA ARG A 147 9.55 -5.96 -0.87
C ARG A 147 8.57 -4.80 -1.07
N GLY A 148 7.68 -4.55 -0.11
CA GLY A 148 6.61 -3.56 -0.25
C GLY A 148 5.69 -3.87 -1.44
N LYS A 149 5.42 -5.15 -1.71
CA LYS A 149 4.68 -5.62 -2.87
C LYS A 149 3.46 -6.45 -2.45
N ALA A 150 2.29 -6.14 -3.01
CA ALA A 150 1.13 -7.00 -2.88
C ALA A 150 0.87 -7.72 -4.22
N THR A 151 0.56 -9.00 -4.13
CA THR A 151 0.32 -9.88 -5.28
C THR A 151 -1.00 -10.61 -5.08
N THR A 152 -1.82 -10.66 -6.12
CA THR A 152 -2.99 -11.54 -6.19
C THR A 152 -2.79 -12.55 -7.30
N ARG A 153 -3.01 -13.83 -7.01
CA ARG A 153 -2.91 -14.94 -7.97
C ARG A 153 -4.19 -15.74 -7.99
N ALA A 154 -4.64 -16.08 -9.17
CA ALA A 154 -5.79 -16.97 -9.34
C ALA A 154 -5.57 -17.88 -10.54
N GLN A 155 -5.90 -19.17 -10.37
CA GLN A 155 -5.81 -20.19 -11.40
C GLN A 155 -7.14 -20.32 -12.12
N PHE A 156 -7.10 -20.27 -13.46
CA PHE A 156 -8.26 -20.40 -14.33
C PHE A 156 -8.00 -21.51 -15.35
N GLY A 157 -8.50 -22.71 -15.07
CA GLY A 157 -8.18 -23.88 -15.90
C GLY A 157 -6.68 -24.17 -15.90
N THR A 158 -6.06 -24.12 -17.10
CA THR A 158 -4.61 -24.37 -17.28
C THR A 158 -3.74 -23.12 -17.19
N GLY A 159 -4.34 -21.92 -17.04
CA GLY A 159 -3.63 -20.66 -16.99
C GLY A 159 -3.82 -19.91 -15.66
N GLU A 160 -2.91 -19.00 -15.38
CA GLU A 160 -2.90 -18.16 -14.18
C GLU A 160 -3.06 -16.69 -14.56
N LEU A 161 -3.80 -15.96 -13.75
CA LEU A 161 -3.82 -14.50 -13.73
C LEU A 161 -3.16 -14.02 -12.45
N THR A 162 -2.13 -13.20 -12.61
CA THR A 162 -1.43 -12.56 -11.51
C THR A 162 -1.54 -11.05 -11.64
N THR A 163 -1.91 -10.38 -10.56
CA THR A 163 -1.81 -8.92 -10.45
C THR A 163 -0.88 -8.53 -9.32
N GLU A 164 -0.11 -7.48 -9.53
CA GLU A 164 0.85 -6.98 -8.55
C GLU A 164 0.75 -5.47 -8.42
N ILE A 165 0.85 -4.96 -7.19
CA ILE A 165 0.99 -3.53 -6.92
C ILE A 165 2.30 -3.25 -6.19
N LEU A 166 2.91 -2.13 -6.55
CA LEU A 166 4.18 -1.66 -6.00
C LEU A 166 4.24 -0.14 -6.08
N ALA A 167 4.62 0.54 -5.00
CA ALA A 167 5.04 1.93 -5.02
C ALA A 167 6.58 2.01 -5.08
N ALA A 168 7.12 2.78 -6.03
CA ALA A 168 8.56 2.90 -6.19
C ALA A 168 9.18 3.67 -5.01
N PRO A 169 10.25 3.17 -4.37
CA PRO A 169 10.78 3.76 -3.13
C PRO A 169 11.34 5.19 -3.29
N SER A 170 11.82 5.53 -4.48
CA SER A 170 12.55 6.78 -4.71
C SER A 170 11.93 7.68 -5.79
N SER A 171 10.68 7.44 -6.17
CA SER A 171 10.00 8.25 -7.19
C SER A 171 8.49 8.37 -6.89
N ASP A 172 7.88 9.41 -7.45
CA ASP A 172 6.43 9.62 -7.36
C ASP A 172 5.67 8.72 -8.35
N CYS A 173 5.96 7.42 -8.31
CA CYS A 173 5.40 6.43 -9.22
C CYS A 173 4.93 5.19 -8.46
N ALA A 174 3.79 4.66 -8.87
CA ALA A 174 3.30 3.35 -8.44
C ALA A 174 2.91 2.53 -9.67
N ALA A 175 3.04 1.22 -9.60
CA ALA A 175 2.72 0.31 -10.68
C ALA A 175 1.62 -0.67 -10.28
N TYR A 176 0.71 -0.93 -11.20
CA TYR A 176 -0.19 -2.06 -11.20
C TYR A 176 0.16 -2.93 -12.40
N HIS A 177 0.68 -4.12 -12.14
CA HIS A 177 1.12 -5.06 -13.16
C HIS A 177 0.14 -6.21 -13.31
N ILE A 178 -0.12 -6.61 -14.54
CA ILE A 178 -1.01 -7.74 -14.89
C ILE A 178 -0.21 -8.74 -15.71
N ALA A 179 -0.15 -9.98 -15.27
CA ALA A 179 0.42 -11.10 -16.02
C ALA A 179 -0.64 -12.19 -16.20
N CYS A 180 -0.77 -12.68 -17.43
CA CYS A 180 -1.73 -13.71 -17.81
C CYS A 180 -1.03 -14.81 -18.60
N THR A 181 -1.17 -16.06 -18.14
CA THR A 181 -0.64 -17.26 -18.83
C THR A 181 -1.74 -18.11 -19.45
N MET A 182 -2.99 -17.62 -19.48
CA MET A 182 -4.08 -18.34 -20.12
C MET A 182 -3.85 -18.41 -21.63
N PRO A 183 -4.05 -19.60 -22.27
CA PRO A 183 -3.83 -19.76 -23.72
C PRO A 183 -4.68 -18.82 -24.58
N SER A 184 -5.88 -18.48 -24.13
CA SER A 184 -6.78 -17.50 -24.79
C SER A 184 -6.40 -16.05 -24.57
N GLY A 185 -5.37 -15.79 -23.75
CA GLY A 185 -5.08 -14.45 -23.26
C GLY A 185 -6.12 -13.94 -22.26
N CYS A 186 -6.02 -12.68 -21.94
CA CYS A 186 -6.93 -11.99 -21.04
C CYS A 186 -7.27 -10.60 -21.61
N ARG A 187 -8.54 -10.36 -21.89
CA ARG A 187 -8.99 -9.02 -22.27
C ARG A 187 -9.26 -8.21 -21.01
N VAL A 188 -8.65 -7.03 -20.94
CA VAL A 188 -8.76 -6.14 -19.78
C VAL A 188 -9.38 -4.82 -20.22
N SER A 189 -10.41 -4.38 -19.52
CA SER A 189 -10.96 -3.03 -19.64
C SER A 189 -10.53 -2.21 -18.42
N LEU A 190 -10.04 -1.00 -18.67
CA LEU A 190 -9.58 -0.07 -17.62
C LEU A 190 -10.45 1.17 -17.65
N ASN A 191 -10.78 1.69 -16.49
CA ASN A 191 -11.45 2.97 -16.32
C ASN A 191 -10.88 3.69 -15.10
N LEU A 192 -10.55 4.98 -15.26
CA LEU A 192 -10.13 5.84 -14.16
C LEU A 192 -11.33 6.64 -13.67
N GLU A 193 -11.54 6.70 -12.37
CA GLU A 193 -12.63 7.45 -11.76
C GLU A 193 -12.18 8.17 -10.49
N HIS A 194 -12.95 9.17 -10.09
CA HIS A 194 -12.77 9.86 -8.82
C HIS A 194 -14.12 10.01 -8.12
N PRO A 195 -14.19 9.85 -6.78
CA PRO A 195 -15.44 9.95 -6.03
C PRO A 195 -16.02 11.37 -6.03
N ASP A 196 -15.20 12.40 -6.16
CA ASP A 196 -15.65 13.77 -6.33
C ASP A 196 -15.96 14.03 -7.81
N PRO A 197 -17.22 14.33 -8.17
CA PRO A 197 -17.61 14.57 -9.56
C PRO A 197 -17.02 15.86 -10.16
N SER A 198 -16.43 16.72 -9.33
CA SER A 198 -15.73 17.93 -9.82
C SER A 198 -14.33 17.63 -10.36
N ALA A 199 -13.79 16.46 -10.10
CA ALA A 199 -12.52 16.04 -10.66
C ALA A 199 -12.63 15.86 -12.18
N ARG A 200 -11.61 16.33 -12.89
CA ARG A 200 -11.55 16.28 -14.35
C ARG A 200 -10.65 15.12 -14.78
N ILE A 201 -11.18 14.23 -15.59
CA ILE A 201 -10.41 13.13 -16.18
C ILE A 201 -10.30 13.37 -17.67
N VAL A 202 -9.07 13.46 -18.17
CA VAL A 202 -8.75 13.68 -19.58
C VAL A 202 -8.09 12.43 -20.13
N ALA A 203 -8.70 11.84 -21.16
CA ALA A 203 -8.12 10.69 -21.86
C ALA A 203 -6.87 11.12 -22.63
N GLN A 204 -5.87 10.26 -22.62
CA GLN A 204 -4.62 10.38 -23.36
C GLN A 204 -4.49 9.15 -24.30
N PRO A 205 -3.63 9.16 -25.31
CA PRO A 205 -3.48 8.04 -26.23
C PRO A 205 -3.21 6.67 -25.53
N ASN A 206 -2.53 6.71 -24.39
CA ASN A 206 -2.16 5.53 -23.61
C ASN A 206 -2.47 5.69 -22.12
N GLY A 207 -3.58 6.32 -21.76
CA GLY A 207 -3.98 6.46 -20.36
C GLY A 207 -4.85 7.67 -20.07
N TRP A 208 -4.65 8.29 -18.92
CA TRP A 208 -5.45 9.42 -18.44
C TRP A 208 -4.62 10.39 -17.60
N VAL A 209 -5.06 11.63 -17.58
CA VAL A 209 -4.70 12.63 -16.57
C VAL A 209 -5.93 12.92 -15.74
N LEU A 210 -5.84 12.79 -14.44
CA LEU A 210 -6.86 13.14 -13.46
C LEU A 210 -6.40 14.39 -12.71
N GLU A 211 -7.14 15.49 -12.86
CA GLU A 211 -6.96 16.74 -12.14
C GLU A 211 -8.04 16.86 -11.08
N GLY A 212 -7.67 17.13 -9.85
CA GLY A 212 -8.62 17.26 -8.77
C GLY A 212 -8.22 18.30 -7.73
N GLN A 213 -9.15 18.59 -6.84
CA GLN A 213 -8.91 19.43 -5.68
C GLN A 213 -9.64 18.86 -4.48
N GLY A 214 -8.95 18.78 -3.35
CA GLY A 214 -9.58 18.41 -2.09
C GLY A 214 -10.74 19.33 -1.75
N SER A 215 -11.76 18.78 -1.11
CA SER A 215 -12.99 19.48 -0.78
C SER A 215 -12.74 20.81 -0.06
N ASN A 216 -13.64 21.76 -0.24
CA ASN A 216 -13.56 23.11 0.33
C ASN A 216 -12.31 23.93 -0.12
N GLY A 217 -11.78 23.67 -1.30
CA GLY A 217 -10.56 24.32 -1.78
C GLY A 217 -9.28 23.78 -1.14
N GLY A 218 -9.26 22.50 -0.83
CA GLY A 218 -8.11 21.77 -0.30
C GLY A 218 -6.98 21.62 -1.32
N THR A 219 -6.13 20.64 -1.12
CA THR A 219 -4.95 20.37 -1.95
C THR A 219 -5.36 20.14 -3.41
N ARG A 220 -4.73 20.85 -4.34
CA ARG A 220 -4.82 20.55 -5.76
C ARG A 220 -3.83 19.43 -6.09
N PHE A 221 -4.26 18.51 -6.94
CA PHE A 221 -3.43 17.38 -7.35
C PHE A 221 -3.68 17.03 -8.82
N GLU A 222 -2.68 16.37 -9.40
CA GLU A 222 -2.75 15.77 -10.72
C GLU A 222 -2.18 14.35 -10.61
N ASN A 223 -2.90 13.38 -11.15
CA ASN A 223 -2.44 11.98 -11.26
C ASN A 223 -2.44 11.58 -12.73
N THR A 224 -1.30 11.16 -13.22
CA THR A 224 -1.17 10.60 -14.58
C THR A 224 -1.16 9.08 -14.49
N VAL A 225 -2.06 8.44 -15.23
CA VAL A 225 -2.09 6.97 -15.40
C VAL A 225 -1.63 6.66 -16.82
N VAL A 226 -0.58 5.86 -16.94
CA VAL A 226 -0.02 5.42 -18.22
C VAL A 226 -0.17 3.92 -18.35
N ILE A 227 -0.68 3.47 -19.50
CA ILE A 227 -0.81 2.05 -19.85
C ILE A 227 0.41 1.67 -20.68
N LEU A 228 1.18 0.70 -20.17
CA LEU A 228 2.29 0.07 -20.87
C LEU A 228 1.87 -1.35 -21.25
N ALA A 229 1.57 -1.58 -22.51
CA ALA A 229 1.30 -2.92 -23.04
C ALA A 229 2.54 -3.43 -23.77
N PRO A 230 2.89 -4.73 -23.65
CA PRO A 230 3.86 -5.32 -24.56
C PRO A 230 3.33 -5.22 -25.99
N GLY A 231 4.19 -4.81 -26.92
CA GLY A 231 3.87 -4.71 -28.35
C GLY A 231 3.65 -6.05 -29.01
#